data_306d277f4365eb8a73157e89a41f12f0
#
_entry.id   306d277f4365eb8a73157e89a41f12f0
#
_cell.length_a   1.000
_cell.length_b   1.000
_cell.length_c   1.000
_cell.angle_alpha   90.00
_cell.angle_beta   90.00
_cell.angle_gamma   90.00
#
_symmetry.space_group_name_H-M   'P 1'
#
loop_
_entity.id
_entity.type
_entity.pdbx_description
1 polymer ?
#
loop_
_entity_poly.entity_id
_entity_poly.type
_entity_poly.pdbx_seq_one_letter_code
_entity_poly.pdbx_strand_id
1 'polypeptide(L)'
;MRRPLLATLLALLLAALLGAASPASAAVASDSRSQGVPPELQPPAGQRQVLKALGKGAQIYDCDAATGKWTFREPAAILYQHGKQIGIHYAGPTWELFDGSKVTGAVKVNVPAPHPDRDIPWLLLQATSNAGSGTLSTVDYIQRLFTEGGVAPNGGTCDPASDKSVGVPYTATYAFWSDGQ
;
A
#
# COMPACT_ATOMS: atom_id res chain seq x y z
N MET A 1 -37.98 -19.78 -91.99
CA MET A 1 -39.42 -20.07 -91.68
C MET A 1 -39.56 -20.49 -90.21
N ARG A 2 -40.47 -19.92 -89.51
CA ARG A 2 -41.10 -20.30 -88.24
C ARG A 2 -40.37 -19.94 -86.95
N ARG A 3 -40.95 -18.95 -86.29
CA ARG A 3 -41.03 -18.60 -84.85
C ARG A 3 -41.77 -19.72 -84.08
N PRO A 4 -41.99 -19.54 -82.74
CA PRO A 4 -41.34 -19.12 -81.52
C PRO A 4 -41.45 -20.17 -80.39
N LEU A 5 -41.02 -19.91 -79.19
CA LEU A 5 -41.82 -20.03 -77.95
C LEU A 5 -41.07 -19.55 -76.72
N LEU A 6 -41.70 -18.67 -76.02
CA LEU A 6 -41.38 -18.18 -74.69
C LEU A 6 -41.28 -19.34 -73.69
N ALA A 7 -40.32 -19.31 -72.81
CA ALA A 7 -40.38 -19.98 -71.53
C ALA A 7 -39.90 -19.02 -70.45
N THR A 8 -40.80 -18.61 -69.64
CA THR A 8 -40.67 -17.81 -68.46
C THR A 8 -39.84 -18.49 -67.40
N LEU A 9 -38.71 -17.91 -67.04
CA LEU A 9 -37.90 -18.34 -65.91
C LEU A 9 -38.31 -17.56 -64.65
N LEU A 10 -38.88 -18.27 -63.71
CA LEU A 10 -39.21 -17.85 -62.37
C LEU A 10 -37.92 -17.88 -61.51
N ALA A 11 -37.34 -16.72 -61.25
CA ALA A 11 -36.18 -16.60 -60.41
C ALA A 11 -36.59 -16.65 -58.92
N LEU A 12 -36.29 -17.71 -58.22
CA LEU A 12 -36.35 -17.77 -56.75
C LEU A 12 -35.13 -17.07 -56.16
N LEU A 13 -35.35 -15.92 -55.56
CA LEU A 13 -34.41 -15.21 -54.72
C LEU A 13 -34.36 -15.91 -53.35
N LEU A 14 -33.29 -16.72 -53.10
CA LEU A 14 -32.97 -17.23 -51.80
C LEU A 14 -32.09 -16.19 -51.07
N ALA A 15 -32.70 -15.40 -50.21
CA ALA A 15 -31.97 -14.47 -49.34
C ALA A 15 -31.28 -15.24 -48.23
N ALA A 16 -29.96 -15.47 -48.35
CA ALA A 16 -29.12 -16.00 -47.28
C ALA A 16 -28.88 -14.90 -46.27
N LEU A 17 -29.54 -14.96 -45.11
CA LEU A 17 -29.19 -14.15 -43.95
C LEU A 17 -27.85 -14.72 -43.36
N LEU A 18 -26.74 -14.14 -43.73
CA LEU A 18 -25.49 -14.30 -42.97
C LEU A 18 -25.61 -13.49 -41.66
N GLY A 19 -25.94 -14.18 -40.58
CA GLY A 19 -25.84 -13.65 -39.26
C GLY A 19 -24.36 -13.39 -38.94
N ALA A 20 -23.93 -12.15 -38.96
CA ALA A 20 -22.63 -11.73 -38.45
C ALA A 20 -22.64 -11.91 -36.92
N ALA A 21 -22.09 -13.03 -36.45
CA ALA A 21 -21.73 -13.17 -35.05
C ALA A 21 -20.56 -12.24 -34.73
N SER A 22 -20.84 -11.11 -34.12
CA SER A 22 -19.80 -10.25 -33.55
C SER A 22 -19.08 -11.04 -32.46
N PRO A 23 -17.74 -11.17 -32.49
CA PRO A 23 -17.01 -11.69 -31.35
C PRO A 23 -17.22 -10.75 -30.17
N ALA A 24 -17.89 -11.22 -29.13
CA ALA A 24 -17.88 -10.54 -27.84
C ALA A 24 -16.40 -10.47 -27.40
N SER A 25 -15.79 -9.30 -27.56
CA SER A 25 -14.52 -8.98 -26.89
C SER A 25 -14.77 -9.12 -25.40
N ALA A 26 -14.35 -10.22 -24.83
CA ALA A 26 -14.14 -10.31 -23.39
C ALA A 26 -13.12 -9.25 -23.04
N ALA A 27 -13.60 -8.12 -22.55
CA ALA A 27 -12.75 -7.15 -21.88
C ALA A 27 -12.12 -7.90 -20.71
N VAL A 28 -10.84 -8.26 -20.87
CA VAL A 28 -9.99 -8.68 -19.76
C VAL A 28 -9.99 -7.45 -18.88
N ALA A 29 -10.80 -7.47 -17.83
CA ALA A 29 -10.73 -6.49 -16.77
C ALA A 29 -9.30 -6.61 -16.22
N SER A 30 -8.45 -5.70 -16.65
CA SER A 30 -7.15 -5.47 -16.03
C SER A 30 -7.45 -5.07 -14.61
N ASP A 31 -7.34 -6.02 -13.69
CA ASP A 31 -7.43 -5.80 -12.24
C ASP A 31 -6.13 -5.08 -11.78
N SER A 32 -5.80 -4.03 -12.48
CA SER A 32 -4.89 -3.00 -12.01
C SER A 32 -5.72 -2.07 -11.14
N ARG A 33 -6.15 -2.58 -9.98
CA ARG A 33 -6.48 -1.71 -8.89
C ARG A 33 -5.18 -0.99 -8.54
N SER A 34 -4.98 0.19 -9.09
CA SER A 34 -4.21 1.20 -8.42
C SER A 34 -4.90 1.37 -7.07
N GLN A 35 -4.39 0.70 -6.05
CA GLN A 35 -4.93 0.82 -4.70
C GLN A 35 -4.69 2.26 -4.28
N GLY A 36 -5.69 3.10 -4.52
CA GLY A 36 -5.68 4.47 -4.05
C GLY A 36 -5.55 4.46 -2.52
N VAL A 37 -4.92 5.48 -1.99
CA VAL A 37 -4.86 5.68 -0.54
C VAL A 37 -6.28 5.95 -0.05
N PRO A 38 -6.82 5.19 0.92
CA PRO A 38 -8.14 5.41 1.50
C PRO A 38 -8.34 6.86 1.96
N PRO A 39 -9.54 7.45 1.75
CA PRO A 39 -9.80 8.85 2.11
C PRO A 39 -9.51 9.16 3.58
N GLU A 40 -9.78 8.24 4.50
CA GLU A 40 -9.54 8.37 5.93
C GLU A 40 -8.06 8.46 6.30
N LEU A 41 -7.17 8.02 5.42
CA LEU A 41 -5.72 8.13 5.60
C LEU A 41 -5.14 9.41 4.97
N GLN A 42 -5.96 10.23 4.31
CA GLN A 42 -5.49 11.49 3.76
C GLN A 42 -5.24 12.49 4.89
N PRO A 43 -4.11 13.22 4.87
CA PRO A 43 -3.91 14.34 5.79
C PRO A 43 -4.94 15.43 5.55
N PRO A 44 -5.19 16.34 6.52
CA PRO A 44 -6.12 17.46 6.36
C PRO A 44 -5.80 18.32 5.14
N ALA A 45 -6.82 19.04 4.65
CA ALA A 45 -6.63 19.99 3.56
C ALA A 45 -5.59 21.08 3.94
N GLY A 46 -4.80 21.51 2.96
CA GLY A 46 -3.71 22.48 3.18
C GLY A 46 -2.33 21.85 3.38
N GLN A 47 -2.29 20.57 3.76
CA GLN A 47 -1.03 19.85 3.91
C GLN A 47 -0.35 19.57 2.56
N ARG A 48 0.98 19.73 2.51
CA ARG A 48 1.82 19.42 1.34
C ARG A 48 2.81 18.32 1.69
N GLN A 49 3.00 17.40 0.76
CA GLN A 49 4.01 16.34 0.94
C GLN A 49 5.41 16.93 0.81
N VAL A 50 6.17 16.89 1.91
CA VAL A 50 7.55 17.41 1.96
C VAL A 50 8.59 16.31 1.73
N LEU A 51 8.24 15.05 2.03
CA LEU A 51 9.12 13.91 1.81
C LEU A 51 8.30 12.65 1.52
N LYS A 52 8.83 11.79 0.64
CA LYS A 52 8.41 10.41 0.46
C LYS A 52 9.63 9.50 0.56
N ALA A 53 9.59 8.52 1.44
CA ALA A 53 10.68 7.58 1.68
C ALA A 53 10.17 6.13 1.70
N LEU A 54 11.04 5.19 1.29
CA LEU A 54 10.82 3.77 1.46
C LEU A 54 11.51 3.33 2.76
N GLY A 55 10.75 2.80 3.71
CA GLY A 55 11.27 2.12 4.88
C GLY A 55 11.52 0.65 4.60
N LYS A 56 12.70 0.14 4.95
CA LYS A 56 13.05 -1.28 4.90
C LYS A 56 13.67 -1.70 6.22
N GLY A 57 13.14 -2.73 6.85
CA GLY A 57 13.65 -3.19 8.13
C GLY A 57 12.81 -4.31 8.72
N ALA A 58 12.62 -4.29 10.04
CA ALA A 58 11.83 -5.27 10.76
C ALA A 58 10.87 -4.61 11.76
N GLN A 59 9.73 -5.25 11.98
CA GLN A 59 8.90 -5.05 13.16
C GLN A 59 9.41 -5.99 14.24
N ILE A 60 9.79 -5.44 15.40
CA ILE A 60 10.33 -6.21 16.49
C ILE A 60 9.22 -6.54 17.48
N TYR A 61 9.11 -7.81 17.79
CA TYR A 61 8.15 -8.34 18.77
C TYR A 61 8.90 -9.06 19.89
N ASP A 62 8.38 -8.97 21.11
CA ASP A 62 8.80 -9.75 22.25
C ASP A 62 7.75 -10.78 22.60
N CYS A 63 8.18 -11.97 23.01
CA CYS A 63 7.28 -12.99 23.51
C CYS A 63 6.87 -12.66 24.95
N ASP A 64 5.58 -12.38 25.16
CA ASP A 64 5.01 -12.21 26.49
C ASP A 64 4.87 -13.59 27.17
N ALA A 65 5.68 -13.82 28.18
CA ALA A 65 5.73 -15.09 28.91
C ALA A 65 4.42 -15.42 29.66
N ALA A 66 3.59 -14.42 29.99
CA ALA A 66 2.35 -14.64 30.72
C ALA A 66 1.22 -15.08 29.78
N THR A 67 1.24 -14.65 28.53
CA THR A 67 0.15 -14.87 27.57
C THR A 67 0.52 -15.80 26.42
N GLY A 68 1.81 -16.09 26.19
CA GLY A 68 2.28 -16.83 25.01
C GLY A 68 1.97 -16.09 23.71
N LYS A 69 1.99 -14.76 23.74
CA LYS A 69 1.70 -13.91 22.59
C LYS A 69 2.88 -13.04 22.21
N TRP A 70 3.07 -12.84 20.89
CA TRP A 70 3.96 -11.81 20.40
C TRP A 70 3.38 -10.42 20.66
N THR A 71 4.11 -9.59 21.40
CA THR A 71 3.77 -8.20 21.68
C THR A 71 4.69 -7.28 20.87
N PHE A 72 4.11 -6.38 20.08
CA PHE A 72 4.90 -5.43 19.31
C PHE A 72 5.71 -4.52 20.24
N ARG A 73 7.02 -4.42 19.99
CA ARG A 73 7.93 -3.55 20.73
C ARG A 73 8.23 -2.26 19.96
N GLU A 74 8.76 -2.38 18.74
CA GLU A 74 9.24 -1.25 17.98
C GLU A 74 9.50 -1.61 16.50
N PRO A 75 9.48 -0.62 15.58
CA PRO A 75 10.09 -0.78 14.27
C PRO A 75 11.60 -0.56 14.37
N ALA A 76 12.35 -1.20 13.48
CA ALA A 76 13.77 -0.96 13.25
C ALA A 76 14.01 -0.95 11.74
N ALA A 77 14.07 0.24 11.12
CA ALA A 77 14.15 0.35 9.67
C ALA A 77 15.08 1.47 9.21
N ILE A 78 15.62 1.32 8.02
CA ILE A 78 16.36 2.34 7.29
C ILE A 78 15.41 2.99 6.29
N LEU A 79 15.50 4.31 6.16
CA LEU A 79 14.74 5.11 5.21
C LEU A 79 15.57 5.37 3.96
N TYR A 80 14.93 5.16 2.80
CA TYR A 80 15.55 5.35 1.49
C TYR A 80 14.76 6.35 0.65
N GLN A 81 15.46 7.25 -0.03
CA GLN A 81 14.91 8.09 -1.09
C GLN A 81 15.81 7.97 -2.33
N HIS A 82 15.22 7.69 -3.50
CA HIS A 82 15.95 7.48 -4.76
C HIS A 82 17.13 6.50 -4.62
N GLY A 83 16.94 5.42 -3.84
CA GLY A 83 17.95 4.39 -3.59
C GLY A 83 19.04 4.76 -2.58
N LYS A 84 19.08 5.98 -2.08
CA LYS A 84 20.03 6.44 -1.06
C LYS A 84 19.43 6.31 0.33
N GLN A 85 20.22 5.89 1.31
CA GLN A 85 19.85 5.95 2.72
C GLN A 85 19.81 7.40 3.17
N ILE A 86 18.71 7.80 3.79
CA ILE A 86 18.48 9.19 4.24
C ILE A 86 18.18 9.29 5.72
N GLY A 87 17.96 8.17 6.43
CA GLY A 87 17.61 8.20 7.83
C GLY A 87 17.21 6.83 8.37
N ILE A 88 16.64 6.83 9.56
CA ILE A 88 16.21 5.65 10.31
C ILE A 88 14.79 5.83 10.88
N HIS A 89 14.14 4.70 11.19
CA HIS A 89 12.85 4.65 11.86
C HIS A 89 12.91 3.65 13.01
N TYR A 90 12.49 4.08 14.19
CA TYR A 90 12.63 3.33 15.43
C TYR A 90 11.49 3.64 16.42
N ALA A 91 11.64 3.17 17.66
CA ALA A 91 10.63 3.31 18.72
C ALA A 91 10.10 4.73 18.88
N GLY A 92 8.81 4.82 19.25
CA GLY A 92 8.17 6.07 19.59
C GLY A 92 6.81 6.35 18.92
N PRO A 93 6.48 5.95 17.66
CA PRO A 93 7.33 5.73 16.49
C PRO A 93 8.04 7.01 16.04
N THR A 94 9.32 6.91 15.77
CA THR A 94 10.17 8.06 15.45
C THR A 94 10.87 7.87 14.10
N TRP A 95 10.95 8.92 13.30
CA TRP A 95 11.73 9.03 12.08
C TRP A 95 12.80 10.09 12.28
N GLU A 96 14.03 9.76 11.96
CA GLU A 96 15.19 10.67 12.08
C GLU A 96 16.00 10.61 10.80
N LEU A 97 16.23 11.77 10.20
CA LEU A 97 17.01 11.90 8.97
C LEU A 97 18.47 12.25 9.29
N PHE A 98 19.34 11.93 8.35
CA PHE A 98 20.77 12.29 8.44
C PHE A 98 21.03 13.80 8.25
N ASP A 99 19.98 14.59 7.92
CA ASP A 99 20.03 16.05 7.96
C ASP A 99 19.91 16.63 9.40
N GLY A 100 19.76 15.75 10.40
CA GLY A 100 19.64 16.10 11.81
C GLY A 100 18.21 16.42 12.26
N SER A 101 17.21 16.31 11.37
CA SER A 101 15.82 16.53 11.74
C SER A 101 15.11 15.23 12.15
N LYS A 102 14.13 15.36 13.02
CA LYS A 102 13.40 14.24 13.60
C LYS A 102 11.94 14.58 13.83
N VAL A 103 11.06 13.60 13.66
CA VAL A 103 9.64 13.66 14.02
C VAL A 103 9.21 12.39 14.75
N THR A 104 8.44 12.54 15.82
CA THR A 104 7.74 11.44 16.51
C THR A 104 6.25 11.62 16.28
N GLY A 105 5.52 10.52 16.04
CA GLY A 105 4.09 10.58 15.75
C GLY A 105 3.26 9.67 16.65
N ALA A 106 1.96 9.96 16.72
CA ALA A 106 0.96 9.08 17.31
C ALA A 106 -0.06 8.64 16.25
N VAL A 107 -0.50 7.38 16.30
CA VAL A 107 -1.49 6.85 15.38
C VAL A 107 -2.82 7.57 15.56
N LYS A 108 -3.34 8.15 14.48
CA LYS A 108 -4.64 8.80 14.41
C LYS A 108 -5.68 7.93 13.70
N VAL A 109 -5.28 7.29 12.60
CA VAL A 109 -6.12 6.38 11.82
C VAL A 109 -5.33 5.12 11.49
N ASN A 110 -6.00 3.98 11.59
CA ASN A 110 -5.46 2.66 11.28
C ASN A 110 -6.43 1.95 10.33
N VAL A 111 -5.95 1.55 9.16
CA VAL A 111 -6.71 0.81 8.15
C VAL A 111 -5.97 -0.49 7.84
N PRO A 112 -6.66 -1.64 7.83
CA PRO A 112 -6.04 -2.89 7.43
C PRO A 112 -5.37 -2.79 6.06
N ALA A 113 -4.20 -3.39 5.92
CA ALA A 113 -3.57 -3.56 4.62
C ALA A 113 -4.41 -4.51 3.74
N PRO A 114 -4.20 -4.55 2.42
CA PRO A 114 -4.91 -5.48 1.52
C PRO A 114 -4.75 -6.96 1.88
N HIS A 115 -3.64 -7.32 2.50
CA HIS A 115 -3.35 -8.68 2.98
C HIS A 115 -3.02 -8.64 4.48
N PRO A 116 -4.03 -8.44 5.36
CA PRO A 116 -3.80 -8.15 6.78
C PRO A 116 -3.25 -9.33 7.58
N ASP A 117 -3.25 -10.52 7.01
CA ASP A 117 -2.64 -11.72 7.57
C ASP A 117 -1.11 -11.73 7.53
N ARG A 118 -0.52 -10.95 6.63
CA ARG A 118 0.94 -10.84 6.45
C ARG A 118 1.48 -9.41 6.53
N ASP A 119 0.67 -8.42 6.12
CA ASP A 119 1.09 -7.03 5.94
C ASP A 119 0.54 -6.16 7.07
N ILE A 120 1.44 -5.42 7.74
CA ILE A 120 1.04 -4.51 8.81
C ILE A 120 0.13 -3.39 8.30
N PRO A 121 -0.77 -2.83 9.15
CA PRO A 121 -1.77 -1.85 8.73
C PRO A 121 -1.18 -0.60 8.09
N TRP A 122 -1.98 0.05 7.24
CA TRP A 122 -1.73 1.41 6.78
C TRP A 122 -2.15 2.41 7.85
N LEU A 123 -1.40 3.47 8.02
CA LEU A 123 -1.63 4.44 9.11
C LEU A 123 -1.60 5.87 8.61
N LEU A 124 -2.42 6.71 9.24
CA LEU A 124 -2.16 8.14 9.35
C LEU A 124 -1.74 8.42 10.80
N LEU A 125 -0.57 9.04 10.97
CA LEU A 125 -0.08 9.49 12.26
C LEU A 125 -0.06 11.03 12.28
N GLN A 126 -0.29 11.59 13.45
CA GLN A 126 -0.10 13.00 13.70
C GLN A 126 1.23 13.19 14.47
N ALA A 127 2.02 14.17 14.07
CA ALA A 127 3.25 14.52 14.78
C ALA A 127 2.93 14.94 16.23
N THR A 128 3.70 14.42 17.16
CA THR A 128 3.63 14.78 18.60
C THR A 128 4.83 15.60 19.04
N SER A 129 5.95 15.48 18.32
CA SER A 129 7.13 16.31 18.52
C SER A 129 8.01 16.33 17.28
N ASN A 130 8.67 17.46 17.07
CA ASN A 130 9.71 17.64 16.06
C ASN A 130 10.98 18.14 16.74
N ALA A 131 12.14 17.82 16.16
CA ALA A 131 13.44 18.30 16.66
C ALA A 131 14.43 18.47 15.50
N GLY A 132 15.48 19.27 15.75
CA GLY A 132 16.50 19.63 14.77
C GLY A 132 16.01 20.65 13.75
N SER A 133 16.84 20.89 12.74
CA SER A 133 16.53 21.79 11.62
C SER A 133 16.74 21.05 10.31
N GLY A 134 15.69 20.75 9.58
CA GLY A 134 15.74 20.01 8.32
C GLY A 134 14.36 19.57 7.89
N THR A 135 14.27 18.59 7.02
CA THR A 135 13.03 18.22 6.32
C THR A 135 11.90 17.81 7.26
N LEU A 136 12.21 17.18 8.40
CA LEU A 136 11.17 16.70 9.33
C LEU A 136 10.84 17.73 10.45
N SER A 137 11.49 18.87 10.51
CA SER A 137 11.30 19.86 11.59
C SER A 137 9.93 20.52 11.61
N THR A 138 9.19 20.47 10.50
CA THR A 138 7.86 21.09 10.34
C THR A 138 6.78 20.09 9.94
N VAL A 139 7.04 18.79 10.09
CA VAL A 139 6.08 17.73 9.71
C VAL A 139 4.94 17.69 10.72
N ASP A 140 3.70 17.71 10.20
CA ASP A 140 2.47 17.61 10.99
C ASP A 140 1.87 16.20 10.92
N TYR A 141 1.96 15.53 9.76
CA TYR A 141 1.39 14.21 9.54
C TYR A 141 2.35 13.28 8.83
N ILE A 142 2.25 12.01 9.19
CA ILE A 142 3.00 10.93 8.57
C ILE A 142 2.02 9.85 8.12
N GLN A 143 2.15 9.38 6.88
CA GLN A 143 1.44 8.20 6.41
C GLN A 143 2.41 7.02 6.37
N ARG A 144 1.95 5.84 6.80
CA ARG A 144 2.54 4.53 6.50
C ARG A 144 1.62 3.80 5.54
N LEU A 145 2.08 3.56 4.32
CA LEU A 145 1.28 3.04 3.22
C LEU A 145 2.03 1.92 2.49
N PHE A 146 1.29 1.14 1.70
CA PHE A 146 1.84 0.10 0.82
C PHE A 146 2.82 -0.81 1.56
N THR A 147 2.37 -1.30 2.69
CA THR A 147 3.15 -2.18 3.57
C THR A 147 3.23 -3.58 2.98
N GLU A 148 4.39 -4.21 3.12
CA GLU A 148 4.60 -5.61 2.81
C GLU A 148 5.30 -6.26 4.00
N GLY A 149 4.74 -7.34 4.52
CA GLY A 149 5.26 -8.07 5.68
C GLY A 149 5.03 -7.38 7.03
N GLY A 150 5.77 -7.81 8.03
CA GLY A 150 5.83 -7.21 9.35
C GLY A 150 4.83 -7.74 10.37
N VAL A 151 3.85 -8.58 10.00
CA VAL A 151 2.90 -9.19 10.95
C VAL A 151 3.59 -10.25 11.79
N ALA A 152 3.28 -10.30 13.09
CA ALA A 152 3.83 -11.27 14.03
C ALA A 152 3.64 -12.72 13.54
N PRO A 153 4.65 -13.59 13.69
CA PRO A 153 4.58 -14.95 13.16
C PRO A 153 3.59 -15.82 13.94
N ASN A 154 3.28 -17.00 13.40
CA ASN A 154 2.45 -18.04 14.04
C ASN A 154 1.08 -17.52 14.53
N GLY A 155 0.44 -16.61 13.78
CA GLY A 155 -0.84 -16.02 14.17
C GLY A 155 -0.79 -15.23 15.47
N GLY A 156 0.40 -14.68 15.82
CA GLY A 156 0.60 -13.88 17.03
C GLY A 156 0.93 -14.73 18.28
N THR A 157 1.19 -16.04 18.14
CA THR A 157 1.56 -16.92 19.26
C THR A 157 3.06 -17.17 19.31
N CYS A 158 3.62 -17.31 20.50
CA CYS A 158 5.01 -17.66 20.77
C CYS A 158 5.13 -18.73 21.86
N ASP A 159 6.27 -19.41 21.93
CA ASP A 159 6.60 -20.31 23.02
C ASP A 159 7.51 -19.60 24.05
N PRO A 160 7.02 -19.24 25.24
CA PRO A 160 7.82 -18.52 26.23
C PRO A 160 9.07 -19.30 26.70
N ALA A 161 9.10 -20.61 26.52
CA ALA A 161 10.26 -21.42 26.91
C ALA A 161 11.44 -21.26 25.95
N SER A 162 11.16 -21.06 24.65
CA SER A 162 12.16 -20.96 23.58
C SER A 162 12.26 -19.57 22.96
N ASP A 163 11.14 -18.87 22.83
CA ASP A 163 11.08 -17.60 22.15
C ASP A 163 11.33 -16.43 23.10
N LYS A 164 12.12 -15.46 22.66
CA LYS A 164 12.38 -14.22 23.42
C LYS A 164 11.95 -13.00 22.62
N SER A 165 12.50 -12.85 21.43
CA SER A 165 12.25 -11.72 20.55
C SER A 165 12.41 -12.14 19.09
N VAL A 166 11.64 -11.53 18.19
CA VAL A 166 11.73 -11.77 16.75
C VAL A 166 11.64 -10.48 15.97
N GLY A 167 12.48 -10.35 14.94
CA GLY A 167 12.39 -9.29 13.94
C GLY A 167 11.68 -9.82 12.67
N VAL A 168 10.50 -9.32 12.37
CA VAL A 168 9.75 -9.70 11.17
C VAL A 168 10.02 -8.69 10.07
N PRO A 169 10.63 -9.09 8.93
CA PRO A 169 10.93 -8.19 7.84
C PRO A 169 9.69 -7.47 7.32
N TYR A 170 9.83 -6.19 7.01
CA TYR A 170 8.79 -5.41 6.36
C TYR A 170 9.36 -4.32 5.46
N THR A 171 8.53 -3.86 4.52
CA THR A 171 8.70 -2.60 3.82
C THR A 171 7.46 -1.73 3.96
N ALA A 172 7.63 -0.42 3.85
CA ALA A 172 6.53 0.54 3.83
C ALA A 172 6.93 1.80 3.08
N THR A 173 5.97 2.44 2.43
CA THR A 173 6.13 3.82 1.98
C THR A 173 5.72 4.76 3.12
N TYR A 174 6.63 5.65 3.49
CA TYR A 174 6.35 6.77 4.39
C TYR A 174 6.22 8.07 3.60
N ALA A 175 5.11 8.79 3.80
CA ALA A 175 4.91 10.12 3.25
C ALA A 175 4.77 11.11 4.42
N PHE A 176 5.55 12.18 4.38
CA PHE A 176 5.61 13.21 5.41
C PHE A 176 4.99 14.50 4.89
N TRP A 177 4.14 15.13 5.69
CA TRP A 177 3.29 16.23 5.31
C TRP A 177 3.44 17.40 6.27
N SER A 178 3.44 18.63 5.75
CA SER A 178 3.54 19.88 6.49
C SER A 178 2.60 20.91 5.86
N ASP A 179 2.05 21.82 6.65
CA ASP A 179 1.27 22.97 6.15
C ASP A 179 2.12 24.04 5.50
N GLY A 180 3.45 23.96 5.67
CA GLY A 180 4.41 24.87 5.06
C GLY A 180 4.59 26.19 5.82
N GLN A 181 4.19 26.22 7.11
CA GLN A 181 4.49 27.36 8.01
C GLN A 181 5.85 27.23 8.68
#